data_69833269778c43d99f633433f92a82a0
#
_entry.id   69833269778c43d99f633433f92a82a0
#
_cell.length_a   1.000
_cell.length_b   1.000
_cell.length_c   1.000
_cell.angle_alpha   90.00
_cell.angle_beta   90.00
_cell.angle_gamma   90.00
#
_symmetry.space_group_name_H-M   'P 1'
#
loop_
_entity.id
_entity.type
_entity.pdbx_description
1 polymer ?
#
loop_
_entity_poly.entity_id
_entity_poly.type
_entity_poly.pdbx_seq_one_letter_code
_entity_poly.pdbx_strand_id
1 'polypeptide(L)'
;MIKIDGSKGEGGGQILRTSLSLSAITGKEIVIEKIRAGREKPGLKRQHLTCVKAVAEICSAETSELEVGASTLHFKPGTIKAGDYRFDVGTAGSVTLVAQAVIPVLLMADSLSTVVITGGTHVSFAPTYEFFDECYISELRKMGANIE
;
A
#
# COMPACT_ATOMS: atom_id res chain seq x y z
N MET A 1 7.39 11.13 14.78
CA MET A 1 7.60 9.74 14.30
C MET A 1 6.75 8.77 15.14
N ILE A 2 5.95 7.93 14.50
CA ILE A 2 5.11 6.93 15.16
C ILE A 2 5.76 5.56 14.98
N LYS A 3 5.93 4.81 16.09
CA LYS A 3 6.43 3.43 16.03
C LYS A 3 5.27 2.44 15.95
N ILE A 4 5.34 1.50 15.01
CA ILE A 4 4.31 0.49 14.73
C ILE A 4 4.95 -0.90 14.85
N ASP A 5 4.36 -1.75 15.67
CA ASP A 5 4.75 -3.14 15.80
C ASP A 5 4.02 -3.99 14.75
N GLY A 6 4.74 -4.40 13.70
CA GLY A 6 4.22 -5.20 12.59
C GLY A 6 3.93 -6.67 12.93
N SER A 7 4.22 -7.10 14.16
CA SER A 7 3.90 -8.46 14.63
C SER A 7 2.51 -8.59 15.25
N LYS A 8 1.83 -7.47 15.51
CA LYS A 8 0.50 -7.48 16.15
C LYS A 8 -0.57 -8.16 15.29
N GLY A 9 -1.58 -8.71 15.95
CA GLY A 9 -2.68 -9.41 15.30
C GLY A 9 -2.17 -10.62 14.51
N GLU A 10 -2.57 -10.75 13.26
CA GLU A 10 -2.09 -11.79 12.36
C GLU A 10 -0.62 -11.60 11.90
N GLY A 11 0.00 -10.49 12.24
CA GLY A 11 1.36 -10.17 11.83
C GLY A 11 1.57 -10.26 10.31
N GLY A 12 0.57 -9.83 9.53
CA GLY A 12 0.58 -9.91 8.06
C GLY A 12 0.93 -8.61 7.37
N GLY A 13 0.74 -8.58 6.05
CA GLY A 13 1.02 -7.39 5.22
C GLY A 13 -0.01 -6.27 5.36
N GLN A 14 -1.15 -6.49 6.01
CA GLN A 14 -2.18 -5.48 6.19
C GLN A 14 -1.68 -4.29 7.01
N ILE A 15 -1.00 -4.55 8.13
CA ILE A 15 -0.44 -3.50 8.98
C ILE A 15 0.43 -2.56 8.15
N LEU A 16 1.31 -3.11 7.32
CA LEU A 16 2.18 -2.33 6.44
C LEU A 16 1.36 -1.43 5.50
N ARG A 17 0.43 -2.02 4.73
CA ARG A 17 -0.35 -1.26 3.73
C ARG A 17 -1.17 -0.14 4.35
N THR A 18 -1.90 -0.45 5.43
CA THR A 18 -2.72 0.54 6.13
C THR A 18 -1.87 1.65 6.74
N SER A 19 -0.72 1.29 7.32
CA SER A 19 0.20 2.28 7.91
C SER A 19 0.81 3.21 6.87
N LEU A 20 1.18 2.70 5.70
CA LEU A 20 1.68 3.51 4.59
C LEU A 20 0.64 4.54 4.12
N SER A 21 -0.59 4.08 3.86
CA SER A 21 -1.68 4.95 3.41
C SER A 21 -1.99 6.02 4.45
N LEU A 22 -2.13 5.65 5.72
CA LEU A 22 -2.40 6.59 6.80
C LEU A 22 -1.23 7.56 7.03
N SER A 23 0.01 7.10 6.94
CA SER A 23 1.18 7.97 7.01
C SER A 23 1.16 9.02 5.91
N ALA A 24 0.94 8.61 4.66
CA ALA A 24 0.85 9.53 3.53
C ALA A 24 -0.28 10.56 3.70
N ILE A 25 -1.48 10.10 4.08
CA ILE A 25 -2.68 10.94 4.24
C ILE A 25 -2.53 11.94 5.40
N THR A 26 -1.93 11.51 6.51
CA THR A 26 -1.81 12.34 7.72
C THR A 26 -0.53 13.16 7.79
N GLY A 27 0.42 12.94 6.87
CA GLY A 27 1.73 13.57 6.88
C GLY A 27 2.62 13.12 8.05
N LYS A 28 2.30 12.00 8.71
CA LYS A 28 3.02 11.55 9.91
C LYS A 28 4.08 10.52 9.56
N GLU A 29 5.32 10.81 9.91
CA GLU A 29 6.45 9.88 9.80
C GLU A 29 6.23 8.65 10.68
N ILE A 30 6.51 7.46 10.12
CA ILE A 30 6.35 6.17 10.79
C ILE A 30 7.63 5.32 10.71
N VAL A 31 7.78 4.45 11.71
CA VAL A 31 8.69 3.32 11.70
C VAL A 31 7.88 2.06 11.95
N ILE A 32 7.95 1.10 11.06
CA ILE A 32 7.33 -0.22 11.23
C ILE A 32 8.44 -1.20 11.54
N GLU A 33 8.36 -1.83 12.69
CA GLU A 33 9.31 -2.87 13.13
C GLU A 33 8.63 -4.25 13.08
N LYS A 34 9.41 -5.32 13.06
CA LYS A 34 8.93 -6.72 13.06
C LYS A 34 7.93 -7.02 11.95
N ILE A 35 8.17 -6.47 10.76
CA ILE A 35 7.30 -6.64 9.60
C ILE A 35 7.10 -8.13 9.33
N ARG A 36 5.84 -8.60 9.38
CA ARG A 36 5.43 -9.96 9.10
C ARG A 36 6.18 -11.02 9.93
N ALA A 37 6.56 -10.69 11.17
CA ALA A 37 7.33 -11.58 12.04
C ALA A 37 6.62 -12.91 12.35
N GLY A 38 5.29 -12.95 12.33
CA GLY A 38 4.49 -14.18 12.53
C GLY A 38 4.35 -15.06 11.29
N ARG A 39 4.99 -14.75 10.18
CA ARG A 39 4.89 -15.51 8.93
C ARG A 39 6.11 -16.42 8.74
N GLU A 40 5.92 -17.56 8.06
CA GLU A 40 7.00 -18.51 7.72
C GLU A 40 8.21 -17.83 7.06
N LYS A 41 7.94 -16.85 6.17
CA LYS A 41 8.96 -15.98 5.58
C LYS A 41 8.69 -14.54 6.02
N PRO A 42 9.27 -14.07 7.13
CA PRO A 42 9.05 -12.73 7.65
C PRO A 42 9.67 -11.65 6.76
N GLY A 43 9.42 -10.39 7.10
CA GLY A 43 9.92 -9.23 6.36
C GLY A 43 9.14 -8.92 5.09
N LEU A 44 9.62 -7.92 4.35
CA LEU A 44 9.03 -7.46 3.10
C LEU A 44 9.15 -8.52 2.00
N LYS A 45 8.05 -8.80 1.30
CA LYS A 45 8.06 -9.53 0.01
C LYS A 45 7.96 -8.53 -1.15
N ARG A 46 8.15 -8.99 -2.40
CA ARG A 46 8.08 -8.14 -3.60
C ARG A 46 6.80 -7.29 -3.66
N GLN A 47 5.64 -7.88 -3.44
CA GLN A 47 4.37 -7.15 -3.39
C GLN A 47 4.36 -6.04 -2.33
N HIS A 48 4.96 -6.28 -1.16
CA HIS A 48 5.07 -5.26 -0.11
C HIS A 48 6.00 -4.13 -0.53
N LEU A 49 7.12 -4.45 -1.18
CA LEU A 49 8.01 -3.46 -1.77
C LEU A 49 7.30 -2.61 -2.81
N THR A 50 6.47 -3.23 -3.67
CA THR A 50 5.65 -2.50 -4.64
C THR A 50 4.70 -1.52 -3.93
N CYS A 51 4.03 -1.93 -2.85
CA CYS A 51 3.19 -1.02 -2.05
C CYS A 51 3.98 0.16 -1.48
N VAL A 52 5.16 -0.10 -0.89
CA VAL A 52 6.01 0.96 -0.33
C VAL A 52 6.44 1.93 -1.41
N LYS A 53 6.98 1.41 -2.52
CA LYS A 53 7.44 2.23 -3.65
C LYS A 53 6.32 3.06 -4.25
N ALA A 54 5.15 2.45 -4.47
CA ALA A 54 4.00 3.13 -5.05
C ALA A 54 3.51 4.28 -4.16
N VAL A 55 3.31 4.05 -2.87
CA VAL A 55 2.89 5.11 -1.95
C VAL A 55 3.99 6.17 -1.80
N ALA A 56 5.26 5.77 -1.75
CA ALA A 56 6.38 6.71 -1.66
C ALA A 56 6.48 7.61 -2.90
N GLU A 57 6.29 7.06 -4.10
CA GLU A 57 6.27 7.83 -5.35
C GLU A 57 5.13 8.85 -5.36
N ILE A 58 3.90 8.43 -5.02
CA ILE A 58 2.72 9.29 -5.00
C ILE A 58 2.88 10.46 -4.02
N CYS A 59 3.44 10.23 -2.84
CA CYS A 59 3.60 11.29 -1.83
C CYS A 59 5.03 11.84 -1.71
N SER A 60 5.93 11.50 -2.63
CA SER A 60 7.33 11.95 -2.60
C SER A 60 8.01 11.65 -1.25
N ALA A 61 7.80 10.44 -0.72
CA ALA A 61 8.31 10.06 0.59
C ALA A 61 9.80 9.70 0.57
N GLU A 62 10.49 9.98 1.69
CA GLU A 62 11.79 9.40 1.99
C GLU A 62 11.59 8.04 2.68
N THR A 63 12.35 7.02 2.27
CA THR A 63 12.28 5.68 2.87
C THR A 63 13.67 5.19 3.27
N SER A 64 13.73 4.26 4.24
CA SER A 64 14.92 3.43 4.41
C SER A 64 15.17 2.58 3.16
N GLU A 65 16.33 1.95 3.09
CA GLU A 65 16.64 1.00 2.03
C GLU A 65 15.56 -0.08 1.90
N LEU A 66 15.11 -0.32 0.67
CA LEU A 66 14.01 -1.22 0.35
C LEU A 66 14.53 -2.53 -0.25
N GLU A 67 14.58 -3.58 0.57
CA GLU A 67 15.00 -4.91 0.15
C GLU A 67 14.00 -5.99 0.59
N VAL A 68 14.00 -7.12 -0.13
CA VAL A 68 13.22 -8.30 0.25
C VAL A 68 13.76 -8.86 1.55
N GLY A 69 12.88 -9.12 2.50
CA GLY A 69 13.24 -9.64 3.82
C GLY A 69 13.48 -8.58 4.88
N ALA A 70 13.53 -7.30 4.52
CA ALA A 70 13.67 -6.22 5.50
C ALA A 70 12.54 -6.31 6.55
N SER A 71 12.91 -6.35 7.82
CA SER A 71 12.00 -6.45 8.95
C SER A 71 11.59 -5.10 9.54
N THR A 72 12.27 -4.03 9.11
CA THR A 72 12.02 -2.66 9.55
C THR A 72 11.91 -1.74 8.34
N LEU A 73 11.00 -0.80 8.41
CA LEU A 73 10.78 0.24 7.41
C LEU A 73 10.65 1.60 8.09
N HIS A 74 11.47 2.55 7.69
CA HIS A 74 11.26 3.97 7.93
C HIS A 74 10.55 4.58 6.73
N PHE A 75 9.50 5.36 7.00
CA PHE A 75 8.73 6.02 5.96
C PHE A 75 8.37 7.43 6.43
N LYS A 76 8.88 8.43 5.72
CA LYS A 76 8.62 9.84 5.98
C LYS A 76 7.90 10.42 4.78
N PRO A 77 6.58 10.63 4.85
CA PRO A 77 5.80 11.13 3.74
C PRO A 77 6.14 12.57 3.41
N GLY A 78 6.09 12.90 2.13
CA GLY A 78 6.08 14.26 1.62
C GLY A 78 4.69 14.68 1.18
N THR A 79 4.60 15.38 0.05
CA THR A 79 3.34 15.88 -0.51
C THR A 79 2.75 14.89 -1.49
N ILE A 80 1.46 14.59 -1.34
CA ILE A 80 0.69 13.77 -2.29
C ILE A 80 0.54 14.56 -3.59
N LYS A 81 0.82 13.90 -4.71
CA LYS A 81 0.70 14.48 -6.06
C LYS A 81 -0.30 13.70 -6.89
N ALA A 82 -1.12 14.42 -7.63
CA ALA A 82 -1.90 13.82 -8.70
C ALA A 82 -1.01 13.50 -9.90
N GLY A 83 -1.40 12.52 -10.71
CA GLY A 83 -0.65 12.16 -11.91
C GLY A 83 -1.03 10.80 -12.48
N ASP A 84 -0.25 10.39 -13.49
CA ASP A 84 -0.39 9.08 -14.13
C ASP A 84 0.68 8.14 -13.59
N TYR A 85 0.24 7.10 -12.91
CA TYR A 85 1.11 6.14 -12.23
C TYR A 85 1.03 4.76 -12.84
N ARG A 86 2.17 4.07 -12.92
CA ARG A 86 2.26 2.67 -13.37
C ARG A 86 3.10 1.86 -12.41
N PHE A 87 2.50 0.81 -11.84
CA PHE A 87 3.18 -0.06 -10.90
C PHE A 87 3.11 -1.50 -11.39
N ASP A 88 4.26 -2.17 -11.43
CA ASP A 88 4.37 -3.58 -11.76
C ASP A 88 4.78 -4.35 -10.50
N VAL A 89 3.97 -5.34 -10.10
CA VAL A 89 4.30 -6.22 -8.98
C VAL A 89 5.48 -7.14 -9.33
N GLY A 90 5.76 -7.34 -10.62
CA GLY A 90 6.86 -8.15 -11.12
C GLY A 90 6.72 -9.66 -10.88
N THR A 91 5.58 -10.09 -10.35
CA THR A 91 5.23 -11.48 -10.05
C THR A 91 3.71 -11.62 -10.13
N ALA A 92 3.18 -12.83 -9.90
CA ALA A 92 1.74 -13.04 -9.70
C ALA A 92 1.21 -12.50 -8.35
N GLY A 93 1.85 -11.47 -7.79
CA GLY A 93 1.38 -10.80 -6.59
C GLY A 93 0.10 -10.00 -6.86
N SER A 94 -0.74 -9.81 -5.83
CA SER A 94 -2.07 -9.25 -5.96
C SER A 94 -2.06 -7.75 -6.28
N VAL A 95 -2.67 -7.38 -7.40
CA VAL A 95 -2.94 -5.97 -7.77
C VAL A 95 -3.96 -5.33 -6.83
N THR A 96 -4.95 -6.08 -6.35
CA THR A 96 -5.99 -5.57 -5.45
C THR A 96 -5.42 -5.12 -4.10
N LEU A 97 -4.42 -5.83 -3.58
CA LEU A 97 -3.75 -5.42 -2.34
C LEU A 97 -2.84 -4.19 -2.52
N VAL A 98 -2.24 -4.01 -3.69
CA VAL A 98 -1.50 -2.77 -4.01
C VAL A 98 -2.48 -1.61 -4.17
N ALA A 99 -3.58 -1.81 -4.89
CA ALA A 99 -4.63 -0.82 -5.05
C ALA A 99 -5.21 -0.33 -3.72
N GLN A 100 -5.42 -1.24 -2.74
CA GLN A 100 -5.86 -0.87 -1.38
C GLN A 100 -4.88 0.09 -0.67
N ALA A 101 -3.59 0.01 -0.96
CA ALA A 101 -2.63 0.94 -0.38
C ALA A 101 -2.59 2.29 -1.13
N VAL A 102 -2.81 2.29 -2.43
CA VAL A 102 -2.63 3.43 -3.34
C VAL A 102 -3.88 4.32 -3.43
N ILE A 103 -5.07 3.72 -3.59
CA ILE A 103 -6.31 4.46 -3.82
C ILE A 103 -6.63 5.47 -2.72
N PRO A 104 -6.58 5.12 -1.41
CA PRO A 104 -6.86 6.10 -0.37
C PRO A 104 -5.94 7.32 -0.39
N VAL A 105 -4.69 7.11 -0.82
CA VAL A 105 -3.71 8.20 -0.93
C VAL A 105 -4.05 9.11 -2.12
N LEU A 106 -4.35 8.54 -3.28
CA LEU A 106 -4.72 9.30 -4.48
C LEU A 106 -6.04 10.06 -4.34
N LEU A 107 -6.98 9.55 -3.54
CA LEU A 107 -8.22 10.28 -3.21
C LEU A 107 -7.98 11.59 -2.44
N MET A 108 -6.79 11.76 -1.86
CA MET A 108 -6.38 12.99 -1.18
C MET A 108 -5.57 13.94 -2.07
N ALA A 109 -5.34 13.57 -3.32
CA ALA A 109 -4.69 14.46 -4.29
C ALA A 109 -5.61 15.63 -4.70
N ASP A 110 -5.01 16.71 -5.17
CA ASP A 110 -5.71 17.94 -5.54
C ASP A 110 -6.36 17.90 -6.94
N SER A 111 -6.10 16.87 -7.72
CA SER A 111 -6.66 16.67 -9.06
C SER A 111 -6.76 15.20 -9.43
N LEU A 112 -7.31 14.89 -10.62
CA LEU A 112 -7.50 13.53 -11.10
C LEU A 112 -6.16 12.81 -11.27
N SER A 113 -6.18 11.52 -10.98
CA SER A 113 -5.04 10.64 -11.17
C SER A 113 -5.46 9.37 -11.90
N THR A 114 -4.56 8.83 -12.72
CA THR A 114 -4.71 7.51 -13.33
C THR A 114 -3.69 6.56 -12.72
N VAL A 115 -4.13 5.37 -12.35
CA VAL A 115 -3.21 4.34 -11.87
C VAL A 115 -3.40 3.03 -12.64
N VAL A 116 -2.31 2.48 -13.15
CA VAL A 116 -2.26 1.17 -13.79
C VAL A 116 -1.39 0.24 -12.95
N ILE A 117 -1.94 -0.87 -12.51
CA ILE A 117 -1.22 -1.85 -11.70
C ILE A 117 -1.21 -3.19 -12.44
N THR A 118 -0.01 -3.71 -12.72
CA THR A 118 0.20 -4.98 -13.40
C THR A 118 0.57 -6.07 -12.40
N GLY A 119 -0.11 -7.23 -12.48
CA GLY A 119 0.09 -8.37 -11.58
C GLY A 119 -1.09 -9.33 -11.61
N GLY A 120 -1.26 -10.13 -10.55
CA GLY A 120 -2.36 -11.08 -10.42
C GLY A 120 -3.65 -10.41 -9.93
N THR A 121 -4.77 -10.69 -10.62
CA THR A 121 -6.11 -10.23 -10.22
C THR A 121 -6.84 -11.24 -9.33
N HIS A 122 -6.44 -12.51 -9.40
CA HIS A 122 -6.98 -13.62 -8.63
C HIS A 122 -5.82 -14.37 -7.98
N VAL A 123 -5.46 -13.97 -6.78
CA VAL A 123 -4.30 -14.51 -6.04
C VAL A 123 -4.76 -15.06 -4.69
N SER A 124 -4.21 -16.21 -4.29
CA SER A 124 -4.49 -16.79 -2.98
C SER A 124 -4.23 -15.81 -1.85
N PHE A 125 -5.11 -15.79 -0.86
CA PHE A 125 -5.08 -14.90 0.30
C PHE A 125 -5.18 -13.40 -0.03
N ALA A 126 -5.78 -13.07 -1.16
CA ALA A 126 -6.09 -11.69 -1.57
C ALA A 126 -7.52 -11.60 -2.09
N PRO A 127 -8.16 -10.43 -2.01
CA PRO A 127 -9.44 -10.21 -2.66
C PRO A 127 -9.33 -10.46 -4.17
N THR A 128 -10.33 -11.12 -4.76
CA THR A 128 -10.46 -11.17 -6.22
C THR A 128 -10.79 -9.78 -6.74
N TYR A 129 -10.62 -9.57 -8.06
CA TYR A 129 -10.96 -8.29 -8.68
C TYR A 129 -12.46 -7.96 -8.48
N GLU A 130 -13.34 -8.92 -8.70
CA GLU A 130 -14.78 -8.73 -8.56
C GLU A 130 -15.15 -8.32 -7.13
N PHE A 131 -14.62 -9.01 -6.11
CA PHE A 131 -14.84 -8.62 -4.72
C PHE A 131 -14.29 -7.22 -4.42
N PHE A 132 -13.12 -6.90 -4.98
CA PHE A 132 -12.50 -5.58 -4.80
C PHE A 132 -13.37 -4.48 -5.41
N ASP A 133 -13.87 -4.66 -6.62
CA ASP A 133 -14.72 -3.67 -7.31
C ASP A 133 -16.10 -3.56 -6.64
N GLU A 134 -16.79 -4.69 -6.47
CA GLU A 134 -18.17 -4.71 -5.96
C GLU A 134 -18.29 -4.32 -4.48
N CYS A 135 -17.27 -4.61 -3.68
CA CYS A 135 -17.28 -4.28 -2.25
C CYS A 135 -16.44 -3.04 -1.94
N TYR A 136 -15.12 -3.10 -2.16
CA TYR A 136 -14.23 -2.03 -1.71
C TYR A 136 -14.43 -0.73 -2.49
N ILE A 137 -14.40 -0.77 -3.81
CA ILE A 137 -14.58 0.41 -4.67
C ILE A 137 -16.02 0.94 -4.55
N SER A 138 -17.00 0.04 -4.53
CA SER A 138 -18.41 0.42 -4.36
C SER A 138 -18.65 1.17 -3.05
N GLU A 139 -18.06 0.74 -1.93
CA GLU A 139 -18.21 1.44 -0.65
C GLU A 139 -17.49 2.80 -0.65
N LEU A 140 -16.31 2.90 -1.27
CA LEU A 140 -15.63 4.20 -1.44
C LEU A 140 -16.48 5.18 -2.27
N ARG A 141 -17.10 4.71 -3.35
CA ARG A 141 -18.03 5.53 -4.15
C ARG A 141 -19.23 6.02 -3.34
N LYS A 142 -19.82 5.15 -2.50
CA LYS A 142 -20.92 5.54 -1.59
C LYS A 142 -20.48 6.58 -0.55
N MET A 143 -19.22 6.57 -0.17
CA MET A 143 -18.62 7.58 0.71
C MET A 143 -18.29 8.90 -0.01
N GLY A 144 -18.53 8.99 -1.31
CA GLY A 144 -18.31 10.20 -2.11
C GLY A 144 -17.01 10.21 -2.91
N ALA A 145 -16.26 9.11 -2.94
CA ALA A 145 -15.06 9.02 -3.77
C ALA A 145 -15.43 8.97 -5.26
N ASN A 146 -14.78 9.81 -6.07
CA ASN A 146 -14.90 9.76 -7.53
C ASN A 146 -13.86 8.80 -8.09
N ILE A 147 -14.28 7.56 -8.37
CA ILE A 147 -13.44 6.48 -8.89
C ILE A 147 -14.15 5.85 -10.09
N GLU A 148 -13.48 5.78 -11.22
CA GLU A 148 -13.93 5.11 -12.45
C GLU A 148 -13.21 3.77 -12.62
#